data_da554f9943707b97f8603c9328b9c8fa
#
_entry.id   da554f9943707b97f8603c9328b9c8fa
#
_cell.length_a   1.000
_cell.length_b   1.000
_cell.length_c   1.000
_cell.angle_alpha   90.00
_cell.angle_beta   90.00
_cell.angle_gamma   90.00
#
_symmetry.space_group_name_H-M   'P 1'
#
loop_
_entity.id
_entity.type
_entity.pdbx_description
1 polymer ?
#
loop_
_entity_poly.entity_id
_entity_poly.type
_entity_poly.pdbx_seq_one_letter_code
_entity_poly.pdbx_strand_id
1 'polypeptide(L)'
;MVEGDNAATARPRGAPPPGQRTLVESPTALAIAAERLAGADTIGVDLETGTPPREGRHRFALLQLAVAGQAWAIDPLRLPDLSALAPVFANPNVIKAFVAVGGDAPFLEAAGLPLRGVCDVAEVGRSAFGRRGEGLQSLVERAFGVVMDKSLQRSDWLRRPLTTPLLAYAYRDAELTLALYRWFRDGEPVLTRLHTTLLARLELPTDLPDWLRAVLEGRRGGDRRLPADKIVEEMGRDPVADAATFLAGCQDALTTITDVRSRVRLLDAIGELDLFELAPALVAELRTPSASLRFSAARALGRLADPETIEALTAARRDDAVQDVREAADRALRAIAEQEQERQTQEEAPGDDGGGAVE
;
A
#
# COMPACT_ATOMS: atom_id res chain seq x y z
N MET A 1 -36.68 -15.02 4.67
CA MET A 1 -36.09 -14.23 5.76
C MET A 1 -34.91 -15.02 6.28
N VAL A 2 -33.73 -14.66 5.86
CA VAL A 2 -32.46 -15.10 6.45
C VAL A 2 -31.80 -13.84 6.96
N GLU A 3 -31.95 -13.60 8.25
CA GLU A 3 -31.22 -12.55 8.96
C GLU A 3 -29.72 -12.92 8.85
N GLY A 4 -29.02 -12.18 8.01
CA GLY A 4 -27.56 -12.20 7.98
C GLY A 4 -27.06 -11.60 9.28
N ASP A 5 -26.64 -12.49 10.16
CA ASP A 5 -26.00 -12.20 11.44
C ASP A 5 -24.67 -11.47 11.17
N ASN A 6 -24.77 -10.12 11.05
CA ASN A 6 -23.62 -9.23 10.95
C ASN A 6 -23.10 -9.01 12.38
N ALA A 7 -22.65 -10.12 12.99
CA ALA A 7 -21.89 -10.08 14.23
C ALA A 7 -20.51 -9.46 13.96
N ALA A 8 -20.49 -8.17 13.68
CA ALA A 8 -19.37 -7.33 13.96
C ALA A 8 -19.15 -7.44 15.47
N THR A 9 -18.33 -8.40 15.88
CA THR A 9 -17.85 -8.54 17.25
C THR A 9 -17.48 -7.16 17.74
N ALA A 10 -18.15 -6.69 18.80
CA ALA A 10 -17.96 -5.38 19.37
C ALA A 10 -16.48 -5.21 19.73
N ARG A 11 -15.70 -4.62 18.83
CA ARG A 11 -14.29 -4.37 19.03
C ARG A 11 -14.13 -3.37 20.18
N PRO A 12 -13.13 -3.52 21.05
CA PRO A 12 -12.98 -2.64 22.21
C PRO A 12 -12.94 -1.18 21.75
N ARG A 13 -13.85 -0.37 22.27
CA ARG A 13 -13.86 1.08 22.05
C ARG A 13 -12.83 1.69 22.98
N GLY A 14 -11.87 2.40 22.37
CA GLY A 14 -10.82 3.12 23.07
C GLY A 14 -9.41 2.60 22.74
N ALA A 15 -8.50 3.53 22.56
CA ALA A 15 -7.09 3.20 22.37
C ALA A 15 -6.50 2.61 23.66
N PRO A 16 -5.54 1.67 23.55
CA PRO A 16 -4.89 1.11 24.74
C PRO A 16 -4.20 2.21 25.56
N PRO A 17 -4.11 2.03 26.88
CA PRO A 17 -3.38 2.99 27.73
C PRO A 17 -1.89 2.99 27.37
N PRO A 18 -1.17 4.10 27.65
CA PRO A 18 0.27 4.14 27.51
C PRO A 18 0.97 3.06 28.31
N GLY A 19 2.02 2.46 27.72
CA GLY A 19 2.89 1.52 28.41
C GLY A 19 4.01 2.21 29.21
N GLN A 20 4.94 1.39 29.73
CA GLN A 20 6.21 1.89 30.27
C GLN A 20 7.02 2.53 29.12
N ARG A 21 7.60 3.69 29.34
CA ARG A 21 8.29 4.49 28.31
C ARG A 21 9.73 4.72 28.70
N THR A 22 10.65 4.49 27.76
CA THR A 22 12.11 4.60 28.01
C THR A 22 12.77 5.37 26.87
N LEU A 23 13.50 6.45 27.22
CA LEU A 23 14.39 7.12 26.30
C LEU A 23 15.75 6.38 26.29
N VAL A 24 16.21 6.00 25.09
CA VAL A 24 17.44 5.23 24.89
C VAL A 24 18.50 6.13 24.28
N GLU A 25 19.51 6.45 25.08
CA GLU A 25 20.63 7.34 24.73
C GLU A 25 22.01 6.69 25.01
N SER A 26 22.05 5.40 25.35
CA SER A 26 23.29 4.67 25.60
C SER A 26 23.31 3.29 24.97
N PRO A 27 24.49 2.75 24.58
CA PRO A 27 24.61 1.42 24.02
C PRO A 27 24.06 0.32 24.92
N THR A 28 24.26 0.43 26.23
CA THR A 28 23.70 -0.54 27.19
C THR A 28 22.19 -0.53 27.22
N ALA A 29 21.55 0.65 27.20
CA ALA A 29 20.08 0.74 27.13
C ALA A 29 19.55 0.22 25.80
N LEU A 30 20.28 0.44 24.69
CA LEU A 30 19.93 -0.09 23.37
C LEU A 30 19.99 -1.63 23.35
N ALA A 31 21.03 -2.23 23.95
CA ALA A 31 21.14 -3.68 24.03
C ALA A 31 19.98 -4.31 24.82
N ILE A 32 19.60 -3.71 25.96
CA ILE A 32 18.44 -4.15 26.76
C ILE A 32 17.14 -4.03 25.95
N ALA A 33 16.97 -2.92 25.22
CA ALA A 33 15.80 -2.76 24.34
C ALA A 33 15.77 -3.81 23.23
N ALA A 34 16.91 -4.08 22.58
CA ALA A 34 17.03 -5.06 21.51
C ALA A 34 16.69 -6.49 22.00
N GLU A 35 17.17 -6.89 23.17
CA GLU A 35 16.86 -8.17 23.79
C GLU A 35 15.33 -8.32 24.03
N ARG A 36 14.70 -7.27 24.56
CA ARG A 36 13.27 -7.26 24.80
C ARG A 36 12.44 -7.33 23.52
N LEU A 37 12.88 -6.60 22.49
CA LEU A 37 12.23 -6.58 21.18
C LEU A 37 12.39 -7.90 20.43
N ALA A 38 13.51 -8.61 20.59
CA ALA A 38 13.74 -9.91 19.97
C ALA A 38 12.76 -10.98 20.43
N GLY A 39 12.19 -10.86 21.63
CA GLY A 39 11.16 -11.76 22.16
C GLY A 39 9.72 -11.40 21.77
N ALA A 40 9.51 -10.34 20.97
CA ALA A 40 8.19 -9.90 20.58
C ALA A 40 7.74 -10.59 19.26
N ASP A 41 6.45 -10.84 19.13
CA ASP A 41 5.82 -11.25 17.87
C ASP A 41 5.60 -10.08 16.92
N THR A 42 5.37 -8.91 17.48
CA THR A 42 5.05 -7.69 16.74
C THR A 42 5.58 -6.45 17.44
N ILE A 43 6.14 -5.54 16.67
CA ILE A 43 6.67 -4.24 17.11
C ILE A 43 5.95 -3.15 16.31
N GLY A 44 5.38 -2.15 17.00
CA GLY A 44 4.95 -0.90 16.37
C GLY A 44 6.16 -0.02 16.16
N VAL A 45 6.32 0.53 14.97
CA VAL A 45 7.48 1.35 14.57
C VAL A 45 7.00 2.68 14.04
N ASP A 46 7.69 3.74 14.43
CA ASP A 46 7.51 5.09 13.89
C ASP A 46 8.84 5.83 13.86
N LEU A 47 8.97 6.84 13.02
CA LEU A 47 10.17 7.65 12.89
C LEU A 47 9.84 9.13 12.88
N GLU A 48 10.75 9.91 13.49
CA GLU A 48 10.77 11.35 13.29
C GLU A 48 12.02 11.79 12.56
N THR A 49 11.85 12.72 11.65
CA THR A 49 12.92 13.31 10.86
C THR A 49 12.93 14.82 11.00
N GLY A 50 14.07 15.43 10.74
CA GLY A 50 14.20 16.89 10.73
C GLY A 50 15.13 17.34 9.60
N THR A 51 14.94 18.57 9.12
CA THR A 51 15.83 19.18 8.12
C THR A 51 16.70 20.23 8.76
N PRO A 52 18.03 20.00 8.86
CA PRO A 52 18.93 21.04 9.34
C PRO A 52 18.88 22.28 8.41
N PRO A 53 18.91 23.51 8.97
CA PRO A 53 18.70 24.73 8.20
C PRO A 53 19.66 24.95 7.01
N ARG A 54 20.79 24.25 6.97
CA ARG A 54 21.84 24.43 5.93
C ARG A 54 22.05 23.22 5.04
N GLU A 55 21.45 22.06 5.33
CA GLU A 55 21.76 20.81 4.62
C GLU A 55 20.71 20.44 3.57
N GLY A 56 19.50 20.96 3.65
CA GLY A 56 18.41 20.69 2.67
C GLY A 56 17.94 19.23 2.59
N ARG A 57 18.54 18.33 3.38
CA ARG A 57 18.19 16.89 3.45
C ARG A 57 17.61 16.55 4.80
N HIS A 58 16.60 15.70 4.79
CA HIS A 58 16.06 15.13 6.03
C HIS A 58 17.11 14.26 6.72
N ARG A 59 17.20 14.40 8.04
CA ARG A 59 18.02 13.55 8.92
C ARG A 59 17.11 12.71 9.81
N PHE A 60 17.52 11.49 10.05
CA PHE A 60 16.90 10.59 11.02
C PHE A 60 17.09 11.17 12.44
N ALA A 61 16.00 11.55 13.09
CA ALA A 61 16.05 12.27 14.36
C ALA A 61 15.65 11.42 15.57
N LEU A 62 14.68 10.49 15.40
CA LEU A 62 14.22 9.65 16.50
C LEU A 62 13.60 8.37 15.92
N LEU A 63 13.84 7.22 16.56
CA LEU A 63 13.20 5.94 16.27
C LEU A 63 12.31 5.57 17.45
N GLN A 64 11.05 5.33 17.20
CA GLN A 64 10.09 4.87 18.19
C GLN A 64 9.74 3.40 17.96
N LEU A 65 9.82 2.60 19.02
CA LEU A 65 9.49 1.19 19.01
C LEU A 65 8.54 0.87 20.16
N ALA A 66 7.50 0.08 19.90
CA ALA A 66 6.55 -0.31 20.93
C ALA A 66 6.22 -1.82 20.85
N VAL A 67 6.15 -2.44 22.01
CA VAL A 67 5.55 -3.76 22.23
C VAL A 67 4.40 -3.64 23.23
N ALA A 68 3.75 -4.75 23.57
CA ALA A 68 2.68 -4.73 24.58
C ALA A 68 3.19 -4.18 25.91
N GLY A 69 2.62 -3.06 26.36
CA GLY A 69 2.91 -2.45 27.65
C GLY A 69 4.25 -1.73 27.76
N GLN A 70 5.01 -1.60 26.67
CA GLN A 70 6.31 -0.91 26.71
C GLN A 70 6.65 -0.22 25.39
N ALA A 71 7.25 0.97 25.48
CA ALA A 71 7.71 1.73 24.33
C ALA A 71 9.10 2.35 24.57
N TRP A 72 9.87 2.49 23.51
CA TRP A 72 11.20 3.10 23.51
C TRP A 72 11.26 4.22 22.48
N ALA A 73 11.92 5.32 22.86
CA ALA A 73 12.39 6.34 21.95
C ALA A 73 13.91 6.24 21.88
N ILE A 74 14.46 5.90 20.74
CA ILE A 74 15.88 5.69 20.52
C ILE A 74 16.43 6.90 19.78
N ASP A 75 17.45 7.54 20.31
CA ASP A 75 18.05 8.77 19.80
C ASP A 75 19.26 8.48 18.89
N PRO A 76 19.10 8.41 17.56
CA PRO A 76 20.21 8.12 16.63
C PRO A 76 21.23 9.27 16.56
N LEU A 77 20.88 10.48 17.02
CA LEU A 77 21.83 11.58 17.09
C LEU A 77 22.83 11.42 18.23
N ARG A 78 22.46 10.66 19.28
CA ARG A 78 23.33 10.30 20.40
C ARG A 78 23.89 8.88 20.30
N LEU A 79 23.21 8.02 19.56
CA LEU A 79 23.55 6.62 19.31
C LEU A 79 23.60 6.38 17.79
N PRO A 80 24.67 6.76 17.13
CA PRO A 80 24.77 6.58 15.67
C PRO A 80 24.87 5.11 15.25
N ASP A 81 25.30 4.22 16.14
CA ASP A 81 25.33 2.78 15.92
C ASP A 81 24.07 2.13 16.49
N LEU A 82 23.18 1.70 15.60
CA LEU A 82 21.94 0.97 15.92
C LEU A 82 22.06 -0.53 15.62
N SER A 83 23.24 -1.06 15.37
CA SER A 83 23.49 -2.46 14.94
C SER A 83 22.90 -3.51 15.89
N ALA A 84 22.75 -3.20 17.18
CA ALA A 84 22.10 -4.08 18.15
C ALA A 84 20.64 -4.40 17.78
N LEU A 85 19.97 -3.54 17.02
CA LEU A 85 18.61 -3.77 16.51
C LEU A 85 18.56 -4.57 15.21
N ALA A 86 19.67 -4.67 14.49
CA ALA A 86 19.69 -5.30 13.17
C ALA A 86 19.16 -6.74 13.17
N PRO A 87 19.46 -7.62 14.15
CA PRO A 87 18.89 -8.97 14.21
C PRO A 87 17.36 -8.97 14.34
N VAL A 88 16.78 -8.01 15.09
CA VAL A 88 15.34 -7.85 15.28
C VAL A 88 14.67 -7.43 13.97
N PHE A 89 15.26 -6.43 13.30
CA PHE A 89 14.72 -5.92 12.04
C PHE A 89 14.89 -6.92 10.88
N ALA A 90 15.93 -7.74 10.91
CA ALA A 90 16.17 -8.81 9.93
C ALA A 90 15.29 -10.06 10.14
N ASN A 91 14.70 -10.24 11.31
CA ASN A 91 13.88 -11.42 11.62
C ASN A 91 12.49 -11.32 10.97
N PRO A 92 12.16 -12.16 9.97
CA PRO A 92 10.84 -12.11 9.32
C PRO A 92 9.69 -12.56 10.23
N ASN A 93 9.98 -13.29 11.30
CA ASN A 93 8.97 -13.78 12.26
C ASN A 93 8.56 -12.70 13.27
N VAL A 94 9.34 -11.64 13.42
CA VAL A 94 8.97 -10.46 14.20
C VAL A 94 8.35 -9.44 13.26
N ILE A 95 7.05 -9.22 13.34
CA ILE A 95 6.38 -8.25 12.47
C ILE A 95 6.69 -6.83 12.91
N LYS A 96 7.22 -6.02 11.98
CA LYS A 96 7.37 -4.57 12.16
C LYS A 96 6.18 -3.88 11.51
N ALA A 97 5.28 -3.38 12.36
CA ALA A 97 4.10 -2.64 11.94
C ALA A 97 4.44 -1.15 11.78
N PHE A 98 4.14 -0.60 10.62
CA PHE A 98 4.32 0.82 10.28
C PHE A 98 3.01 1.42 9.79
N VAL A 99 2.95 2.74 9.75
CA VAL A 99 1.95 3.48 8.99
C VAL A 99 2.65 4.30 7.92
N ALA A 100 2.49 3.94 6.64
CA ALA A 100 3.13 4.56 5.49
C ALA A 100 4.68 4.42 5.48
N VAL A 101 5.17 3.21 5.67
CA VAL A 101 6.59 2.85 5.79
C VAL A 101 7.50 3.33 4.64
N GLY A 102 6.94 3.66 3.46
CA GLY A 102 7.73 4.08 2.30
C GLY A 102 8.60 5.33 2.54
N GLY A 103 8.18 6.21 3.47
CA GLY A 103 8.96 7.37 3.90
C GLY A 103 10.09 7.03 4.87
N ASP A 104 9.93 5.98 5.67
CA ASP A 104 10.80 5.62 6.79
C ASP A 104 11.88 4.62 6.39
N ALA A 105 11.56 3.71 5.47
CA ALA A 105 12.43 2.64 5.02
C ALA A 105 13.85 3.11 4.62
N PRO A 106 14.02 4.19 3.83
CA PRO A 106 15.37 4.65 3.45
C PRO A 106 16.25 5.05 4.64
N PHE A 107 15.66 5.61 5.70
CA PHE A 107 16.39 6.00 6.90
C PHE A 107 16.85 4.79 7.72
N LEU A 108 15.98 3.78 7.85
CA LEU A 108 16.29 2.54 8.54
C LEU A 108 17.35 1.73 7.80
N GLU A 109 17.22 1.60 6.48
CA GLU A 109 18.22 0.93 5.64
C GLU A 109 19.58 1.62 5.71
N ALA A 110 19.59 2.96 5.65
CA ALA A 110 20.83 3.75 5.80
C ALA A 110 21.47 3.61 7.20
N ALA A 111 20.66 3.33 8.23
CA ALA A 111 21.11 3.04 9.58
C ALA A 111 21.54 1.58 9.79
N GLY A 112 21.58 0.75 8.74
CA GLY A 112 21.97 -0.66 8.80
C GLY A 112 20.90 -1.59 9.37
N LEU A 113 19.63 -1.17 9.37
CA LEU A 113 18.49 -1.95 9.86
C LEU A 113 17.75 -2.59 8.68
N PRO A 114 18.00 -3.88 8.38
CA PRO A 114 17.36 -4.56 7.24
C PRO A 114 15.90 -4.83 7.55
N LEU A 115 15.00 -4.40 6.68
CA LEU A 115 13.56 -4.53 6.87
C LEU A 115 13.05 -5.89 6.36
N ARG A 116 12.66 -6.77 7.29
CA ARG A 116 11.97 -8.04 7.03
C ARG A 116 10.73 -8.15 7.90
N GLY A 117 9.73 -8.90 7.47
CA GLY A 117 8.48 -9.07 8.23
C GLY A 117 7.76 -7.73 8.49
N VAL A 118 7.61 -6.90 7.45
CA VAL A 118 7.00 -5.57 7.57
C VAL A 118 5.52 -5.65 7.22
N CYS A 119 4.68 -5.00 8.00
CA CYS A 119 3.28 -4.74 7.68
C CYS A 119 3.03 -3.23 7.66
N ASP A 120 2.66 -2.70 6.49
CA ASP A 120 2.21 -1.32 6.37
C ASP A 120 0.71 -1.25 6.68
N VAL A 121 0.38 -0.78 7.88
CA VAL A 121 -1.00 -0.67 8.37
C VAL A 121 -1.82 0.32 7.54
N ALA A 122 -1.19 1.31 6.90
CA ALA A 122 -1.87 2.21 5.97
C ALA A 122 -2.39 1.46 4.73
N GLU A 123 -1.63 0.49 4.22
CA GLU A 123 -2.07 -0.36 3.10
C GLU A 123 -3.24 -1.27 3.50
N VAL A 124 -3.16 -1.86 4.71
CA VAL A 124 -4.28 -2.65 5.27
C VAL A 124 -5.52 -1.77 5.41
N GLY A 125 -5.37 -0.55 5.95
CA GLY A 125 -6.44 0.42 6.09
C GLY A 125 -7.04 0.84 4.75
N ARG A 126 -6.20 1.07 3.75
CA ARG A 126 -6.65 1.37 2.37
C ARG A 126 -7.45 0.23 1.77
N SER A 127 -7.02 -1.01 1.97
CA SER A 127 -7.75 -2.19 1.51
C SER A 127 -9.08 -2.40 2.23
N ALA A 128 -9.16 -2.03 3.51
CA ALA A 128 -10.38 -2.18 4.30
C ALA A 128 -11.39 -1.03 4.10
N PHE A 129 -10.91 0.21 3.93
CA PHE A 129 -11.75 1.42 4.00
C PHE A 129 -11.67 2.32 2.77
N GLY A 130 -10.87 1.96 1.75
CA GLY A 130 -10.57 2.82 0.62
C GLY A 130 -9.59 3.93 0.99
N ARG A 131 -9.46 4.95 0.12
CA ARG A 131 -8.48 6.04 0.26
C ARG A 131 -8.59 6.86 1.54
N ARG A 132 -9.76 6.87 2.19
CA ARG A 132 -9.99 7.61 3.44
C ARG A 132 -9.37 6.94 4.68
N GLY A 133 -8.72 5.79 4.53
CA GLY A 133 -8.10 5.00 5.59
C GLY A 133 -6.56 5.03 5.60
N GLU A 134 -5.90 6.10 5.14
CA GLU A 134 -4.46 6.07 4.83
C GLU A 134 -3.53 6.61 5.92
N GLY A 135 -3.99 7.36 6.90
CA GLY A 135 -3.11 7.98 7.91
C GLY A 135 -3.34 7.46 9.31
N LEU A 136 -2.29 7.51 10.16
CA LEU A 136 -2.38 7.08 11.55
C LEU A 136 -3.59 7.67 12.27
N GLN A 137 -3.80 8.99 12.15
CA GLN A 137 -4.93 9.67 12.81
C GLN A 137 -6.28 9.13 12.34
N SER A 138 -6.52 9.04 11.03
CA SER A 138 -7.80 8.58 10.50
C SER A 138 -8.08 7.12 10.85
N LEU A 139 -7.05 6.29 10.89
CA LEU A 139 -7.16 4.90 11.30
C LEU A 139 -7.43 4.76 12.80
N VAL A 140 -6.75 5.55 13.64
CA VAL A 140 -6.94 5.58 15.09
C VAL A 140 -8.34 6.08 15.44
N GLU A 141 -8.79 7.16 14.81
CA GLU A 141 -10.15 7.68 15.00
C GLU A 141 -11.21 6.63 14.62
N ARG A 142 -11.03 5.97 13.50
CA ARG A 142 -11.93 4.91 13.02
C ARG A 142 -11.93 3.67 13.88
N ALA A 143 -10.75 3.19 14.30
CA ALA A 143 -10.62 1.97 15.08
C ALA A 143 -11.01 2.16 16.55
N PHE A 144 -10.63 3.30 17.15
CA PHE A 144 -10.68 3.52 18.58
C PHE A 144 -11.57 4.72 19.00
N GLY A 145 -12.04 5.53 18.04
CA GLY A 145 -12.83 6.75 18.35
C GLY A 145 -11.99 7.86 19.00
N VAL A 146 -10.66 7.83 18.85
CA VAL A 146 -9.74 8.78 19.46
C VAL A 146 -9.23 9.77 18.45
N VAL A 147 -9.37 11.06 18.71
CA VAL A 147 -8.77 12.13 17.91
C VAL A 147 -7.35 12.39 18.41
N MET A 148 -6.37 12.27 17.51
CA MET A 148 -4.96 12.52 17.81
C MET A 148 -4.64 14.02 17.68
N ASP A 149 -3.87 14.56 18.62
CA ASP A 149 -3.31 15.90 18.52
C ASP A 149 -2.06 15.88 17.63
N LYS A 150 -2.10 16.60 16.51
CA LYS A 150 -1.00 16.73 15.56
C LYS A 150 -0.15 17.99 15.72
N SER A 151 -0.38 18.78 16.75
CA SER A 151 0.31 20.06 16.96
C SER A 151 1.83 19.90 17.03
N LEU A 152 2.33 18.74 17.48
CA LEU A 152 3.74 18.42 17.64
C LEU A 152 4.38 17.73 16.42
N GLN A 153 3.62 17.28 15.42
CA GLN A 153 4.13 16.55 14.26
C GLN A 153 5.22 17.33 13.48
N ARG A 154 5.08 18.66 13.40
CA ARG A 154 6.02 19.55 12.68
C ARG A 154 7.02 20.25 13.61
N SER A 155 7.31 19.66 14.76
CA SER A 155 8.27 20.19 15.71
C SER A 155 9.71 20.05 15.22
N ASP A 156 10.63 20.78 15.84
CA ASP A 156 12.07 20.62 15.59
C ASP A 156 12.59 19.37 16.30
N TRP A 157 12.49 18.23 15.59
CA TRP A 157 12.94 16.93 16.07
C TRP A 157 14.46 16.79 16.18
N LEU A 158 15.23 17.72 15.62
CA LEU A 158 16.71 17.73 15.76
C LEU A 158 17.18 18.41 17.03
N ARG A 159 16.34 19.20 17.68
CA ARG A 159 16.67 19.89 18.92
C ARG A 159 16.85 18.89 20.07
N ARG A 160 17.90 19.15 20.89
CA ARG A 160 18.17 18.37 22.11
C ARG A 160 18.33 19.31 23.31
N PRO A 161 17.88 18.89 24.51
CA PRO A 161 17.15 17.65 24.81
C PRO A 161 15.73 17.69 24.25
N LEU A 162 15.15 16.51 23.96
CA LEU A 162 13.74 16.40 23.61
C LEU A 162 12.87 16.76 24.83
N THR A 163 11.81 17.52 24.60
CA THR A 163 10.88 17.88 25.67
C THR A 163 9.95 16.71 26.03
N THR A 164 9.46 16.70 27.27
CA THR A 164 8.49 15.67 27.72
C THR A 164 7.26 15.54 26.81
N PRO A 165 6.64 16.64 26.32
CA PRO A 165 5.53 16.53 25.36
C PRO A 165 5.92 15.87 24.03
N LEU A 166 7.12 16.19 23.46
CA LEU A 166 7.62 15.56 22.25
C LEU A 166 7.84 14.06 22.42
N LEU A 167 8.46 13.67 23.54
CA LEU A 167 8.65 12.26 23.86
C LEU A 167 7.31 11.54 24.06
N ALA A 168 6.35 12.18 24.74
CA ALA A 168 5.03 11.60 24.92
C ALA A 168 4.28 11.39 23.59
N TYR A 169 4.40 12.33 22.68
CA TYR A 169 3.88 12.22 21.30
C TYR A 169 4.53 11.05 20.56
N ALA A 170 5.87 11.02 20.49
CA ALA A 170 6.63 10.01 19.79
C ALA A 170 6.33 8.57 20.27
N TYR A 171 6.32 8.34 21.59
CA TYR A 171 5.94 7.03 22.12
C TYR A 171 4.52 6.63 21.71
N ARG A 172 3.60 7.61 21.69
CA ARG A 172 2.20 7.34 21.41
C ARG A 172 1.98 6.89 19.99
N ASP A 173 2.70 7.44 19.02
CA ASP A 173 2.56 7.07 17.62
C ASP A 173 2.95 5.60 17.40
N ALA A 174 4.07 5.12 17.96
CA ALA A 174 4.45 3.70 17.91
C ALA A 174 3.47 2.78 18.67
N GLU A 175 2.99 3.20 19.85
CA GLU A 175 1.99 2.44 20.63
C GLU A 175 0.68 2.28 19.85
N LEU A 176 0.22 3.33 19.18
CA LEU A 176 -1.00 3.34 18.38
C LEU A 176 -0.84 2.56 17.07
N THR A 177 0.32 2.63 16.45
CA THR A 177 0.66 1.81 15.27
C THR A 177 0.59 0.32 15.61
N LEU A 178 1.16 -0.10 16.74
CA LEU A 178 1.04 -1.47 17.23
C LEU A 178 -0.41 -1.87 17.50
N ALA A 179 -1.17 -0.97 18.14
CA ALA A 179 -2.58 -1.23 18.46
C ALA A 179 -3.43 -1.39 17.19
N LEU A 180 -3.20 -0.56 16.19
CA LEU A 180 -3.87 -0.66 14.89
C LEU A 180 -3.56 -1.97 14.17
N TYR A 181 -2.28 -2.37 14.13
CA TYR A 181 -1.91 -3.66 13.54
C TYR A 181 -2.69 -4.80 14.20
N ARG A 182 -2.73 -4.85 15.55
CA ARG A 182 -3.47 -5.87 16.29
C ARG A 182 -4.97 -5.82 16.00
N TRP A 183 -5.54 -4.63 15.95
CA TRP A 183 -6.94 -4.42 15.62
C TRP A 183 -7.29 -4.97 14.23
N PHE A 184 -6.44 -4.75 13.23
CA PHE A 184 -6.61 -5.32 11.89
C PHE A 184 -6.35 -6.82 11.88
N ARG A 185 -5.26 -7.30 12.50
CA ARG A 185 -4.94 -8.72 12.58
C ARG A 185 -6.11 -9.53 13.15
N ASP A 186 -6.73 -9.03 14.19
CA ASP A 186 -7.79 -9.73 14.90
C ASP A 186 -9.14 -9.62 14.17
N GLY A 187 -9.35 -8.56 13.40
CA GLY A 187 -10.60 -8.33 12.67
C GLY A 187 -10.55 -8.63 11.17
N GLU A 188 -9.40 -8.42 10.55
CA GLU A 188 -9.19 -8.59 9.11
C GLU A 188 -7.91 -9.41 8.83
N PRO A 189 -7.85 -10.67 9.29
CA PRO A 189 -6.61 -11.45 9.23
C PRO A 189 -6.14 -11.72 7.79
N VAL A 190 -7.06 -11.79 6.84
CA VAL A 190 -6.71 -11.99 5.42
C VAL A 190 -6.01 -10.75 4.87
N LEU A 191 -6.57 -9.55 5.11
CA LEU A 191 -5.97 -8.30 4.67
C LEU A 191 -4.61 -8.07 5.32
N THR A 192 -4.48 -8.35 6.62
CA THR A 192 -3.22 -8.22 7.33
C THR A 192 -2.14 -9.11 6.74
N ARG A 193 -2.46 -10.37 6.38
CA ARG A 193 -1.51 -11.27 5.72
C ARG A 193 -1.12 -10.79 4.32
N LEU A 194 -2.08 -10.29 3.53
CA LEU A 194 -1.80 -9.76 2.19
C LEU A 194 -0.86 -8.56 2.20
N HIS A 195 -0.91 -7.75 3.26
CA HIS A 195 -0.10 -6.55 3.41
C HIS A 195 1.11 -6.72 4.33
N THR A 196 1.38 -7.93 4.81
CA THR A 196 2.65 -8.24 5.43
C THR A 196 3.67 -8.39 4.32
N THR A 197 4.43 -7.34 4.07
CA THR A 197 5.39 -7.29 2.99
C THR A 197 6.81 -7.50 3.52
N LEU A 198 7.61 -8.19 2.73
CA LEU A 198 9.06 -8.12 2.85
C LEU A 198 9.47 -6.85 2.07
N LEU A 199 9.78 -5.75 2.75
CA LEU A 199 10.28 -4.53 2.09
C LEU A 199 11.68 -4.68 1.49
N ALA A 200 12.34 -5.78 1.73
CA ALA A 200 13.47 -6.13 0.94
C ALA A 200 13.00 -6.34 -0.48
N ARG A 201 13.25 -5.34 -1.32
CA ARG A 201 13.06 -5.40 -2.78
C ARG A 201 12.17 -6.57 -3.16
N LEU A 202 10.96 -6.33 -3.61
CA LEU A 202 10.16 -7.38 -4.22
C LEU A 202 11.13 -8.29 -4.95
N GLU A 203 11.36 -9.50 -4.41
CA GLU A 203 12.10 -10.52 -5.15
C GLU A 203 11.14 -10.99 -6.24
N LEU A 204 11.01 -10.12 -7.25
CA LEU A 204 10.31 -10.52 -8.45
C LEU A 204 11.07 -11.72 -9.01
N PRO A 205 10.38 -12.71 -9.58
CA PRO A 205 11.02 -13.84 -10.23
C PRO A 205 12.16 -13.36 -11.13
N THR A 206 13.30 -14.06 -11.12
CA THR A 206 14.50 -13.65 -11.85
C THR A 206 14.34 -13.80 -13.36
N ASP A 207 13.39 -14.60 -13.80
CA ASP A 207 13.05 -14.94 -15.18
C ASP A 207 11.99 -14.02 -15.80
N LEU A 208 11.53 -12.99 -15.05
CA LEU A 208 10.61 -12.01 -15.64
C LEU A 208 11.28 -11.18 -16.73
N PRO A 209 10.58 -10.97 -17.88
CA PRO A 209 11.02 -10.01 -18.90
C PRO A 209 11.28 -8.62 -18.31
N ASP A 210 12.27 -7.90 -18.83
CA ASP A 210 12.67 -6.59 -18.28
C ASP A 210 11.54 -5.57 -18.29
N TRP A 211 10.69 -5.55 -19.34
CA TRP A 211 9.53 -4.69 -19.41
C TRP A 211 8.50 -4.98 -18.31
N LEU A 212 8.24 -6.28 -18.02
CA LEU A 212 7.28 -6.68 -16.98
C LEU A 212 7.83 -6.34 -15.60
N ARG A 213 9.13 -6.55 -15.39
CA ARG A 213 9.82 -6.11 -14.18
C ARG A 213 9.67 -4.59 -13.96
N ALA A 214 9.86 -3.78 -15.02
CA ALA A 214 9.71 -2.34 -14.96
C ALA A 214 8.27 -1.92 -14.59
N VAL A 215 7.26 -2.61 -15.11
CA VAL A 215 5.84 -2.41 -14.74
C VAL A 215 5.63 -2.72 -13.25
N LEU A 216 6.10 -3.86 -12.77
CA LEU A 216 5.86 -4.33 -11.41
C LEU A 216 6.64 -3.53 -10.36
N GLU A 217 7.86 -3.11 -10.64
CA GLU A 217 8.67 -2.26 -9.76
C GLU A 217 8.19 -0.81 -9.72
N GLY A 218 7.60 -0.32 -10.80
CA GLY A 218 7.24 1.08 -10.97
C GLY A 218 8.45 2.01 -11.01
N ARG A 219 8.22 3.32 -11.10
CA ARG A 219 9.31 4.32 -11.08
C ARG A 219 9.94 4.39 -9.68
N ARG A 220 11.27 4.33 -9.61
CA ARG A 220 12.02 4.62 -8.39
C ARG A 220 11.66 6.02 -7.87
N GLY A 221 11.21 6.10 -6.63
CA GLY A 221 10.99 7.38 -5.94
C GLY A 221 9.55 7.91 -5.94
N GLY A 222 8.54 7.11 -6.28
CA GLY A 222 7.14 7.51 -6.13
C GLY A 222 6.18 6.51 -6.75
N ASP A 223 4.97 6.53 -6.26
CA ASP A 223 3.84 5.68 -6.64
C ASP A 223 3.30 6.01 -8.06
N ARG A 224 4.16 6.47 -8.95
CA ARG A 224 3.77 6.84 -10.31
C ARG A 224 3.78 5.60 -11.18
N ARG A 225 2.60 5.24 -11.66
CA ARG A 225 2.36 4.27 -12.71
C ARG A 225 3.22 4.57 -13.92
N LEU A 226 3.72 3.54 -14.58
CA LEU A 226 4.29 3.71 -15.91
C LEU A 226 3.16 4.05 -16.87
N PRO A 227 3.21 5.18 -17.59
CA PRO A 227 2.27 5.46 -18.68
C PRO A 227 2.38 4.38 -19.76
N ALA A 228 1.30 4.12 -20.49
CA ALA A 228 1.25 3.10 -21.54
C ALA A 228 2.39 3.28 -22.58
N ASP A 229 2.69 4.53 -22.97
CA ASP A 229 3.79 4.86 -23.90
C ASP A 229 5.15 4.39 -23.38
N LYS A 230 5.37 4.45 -22.07
CA LYS A 230 6.60 3.97 -21.45
C LYS A 230 6.68 2.45 -21.34
N ILE A 231 5.55 1.79 -21.13
CA ILE A 231 5.47 0.32 -21.16
C ILE A 231 5.78 -0.16 -22.58
N VAL A 232 5.17 0.47 -23.59
CA VAL A 232 5.43 0.16 -25.01
C VAL A 232 6.89 0.45 -25.38
N GLU A 233 7.50 1.53 -24.87
CA GLU A 233 8.93 1.84 -25.07
C GLU A 233 9.83 0.75 -24.48
N GLU A 234 9.55 0.28 -23.27
CA GLU A 234 10.32 -0.81 -22.64
C GLU A 234 10.15 -2.13 -23.37
N MET A 235 8.93 -2.42 -23.85
CA MET A 235 8.67 -3.58 -24.72
C MET A 235 9.48 -3.52 -26.01
N GLY A 236 9.52 -2.36 -26.67
CA GLY A 236 10.25 -2.17 -27.93
C GLY A 236 11.77 -2.33 -27.81
N ARG A 237 12.29 -2.35 -26.58
CA ARG A 237 13.70 -2.65 -26.28
C ARG A 237 13.99 -4.15 -26.19
N ASP A 238 12.96 -4.98 -26.02
CA ASP A 238 13.09 -6.43 -25.97
C ASP A 238 12.83 -7.01 -27.38
N PRO A 239 13.86 -7.55 -28.06
CA PRO A 239 13.71 -8.05 -29.42
C PRO A 239 12.81 -9.29 -29.55
N VAL A 240 12.41 -9.89 -28.43
CA VAL A 240 11.53 -11.09 -28.39
C VAL A 240 10.10 -10.73 -27.99
N ALA A 241 9.83 -9.49 -27.53
CA ALA A 241 8.53 -9.07 -27.04
C ALA A 241 7.56 -8.79 -28.21
N ASP A 242 6.73 -9.74 -28.54
CA ASP A 242 5.52 -9.55 -29.33
C ASP A 242 4.27 -9.46 -28.43
N ALA A 243 3.13 -9.11 -29.02
CA ALA A 243 1.88 -8.98 -28.28
C ALA A 243 1.47 -10.28 -27.56
N ALA A 244 1.77 -11.44 -28.13
CA ALA A 244 1.43 -12.73 -27.54
C ALA A 244 2.33 -13.03 -26.32
N THR A 245 3.62 -12.73 -26.41
CA THR A 245 4.56 -12.83 -25.28
C THR A 245 4.16 -11.89 -24.15
N PHE A 246 3.71 -10.69 -24.50
CA PHE A 246 3.23 -9.71 -23.53
C PHE A 246 1.97 -10.19 -22.78
N LEU A 247 0.98 -10.67 -23.51
CA LEU A 247 -0.24 -11.23 -22.95
C LEU A 247 0.06 -12.43 -22.04
N ALA A 248 0.90 -13.36 -22.49
CA ALA A 248 1.31 -14.52 -21.70
C ALA A 248 2.06 -14.12 -20.42
N GLY A 249 2.96 -13.13 -20.50
CA GLY A 249 3.67 -12.61 -19.34
C GLY A 249 2.76 -11.95 -18.30
N CYS A 250 1.77 -11.16 -18.74
CA CYS A 250 0.76 -10.59 -17.84
C CYS A 250 -0.13 -11.67 -17.20
N GLN A 251 -0.52 -12.68 -17.98
CA GLN A 251 -1.32 -13.79 -17.50
C GLN A 251 -0.60 -14.62 -16.44
N ASP A 252 0.67 -14.93 -16.65
CA ASP A 252 1.52 -15.62 -15.67
C ASP A 252 1.73 -14.76 -14.42
N ALA A 253 2.00 -13.46 -14.58
CA ALA A 253 2.14 -12.53 -13.47
C ALA A 253 0.88 -12.43 -12.60
N LEU A 254 -0.32 -12.47 -13.20
CA LEU A 254 -1.58 -12.50 -12.46
C LEU A 254 -1.71 -13.75 -11.57
N THR A 255 -1.07 -14.85 -11.91
CA THR A 255 -1.08 -16.08 -11.10
C THR A 255 0.01 -16.12 -10.04
N THR A 256 1.17 -15.53 -10.32
CA THR A 256 2.39 -15.64 -9.49
C THR A 256 2.60 -14.47 -8.56
N ILE A 257 2.23 -13.25 -8.97
CA ILE A 257 2.43 -12.04 -8.16
C ILE A 257 1.35 -11.92 -7.09
N THR A 258 1.73 -12.05 -5.84
CA THR A 258 0.83 -11.94 -4.68
C THR A 258 0.89 -10.58 -3.98
N ASP A 259 1.96 -9.82 -4.18
CA ASP A 259 2.09 -8.48 -3.62
C ASP A 259 1.04 -7.52 -4.19
N VAL A 260 0.27 -6.90 -3.28
CA VAL A 260 -0.85 -6.03 -3.66
C VAL A 260 -0.41 -4.82 -4.50
N ARG A 261 0.75 -4.20 -4.19
CA ARG A 261 1.21 -3.02 -4.93
C ARG A 261 1.59 -3.35 -6.36
N SER A 262 2.36 -4.42 -6.54
CA SER A 262 2.76 -4.89 -7.87
C SER A 262 1.55 -5.36 -8.66
N ARG A 263 0.62 -6.06 -7.99
CA ARG A 263 -0.62 -6.51 -8.61
C ARG A 263 -1.51 -5.35 -9.05
N VAL A 264 -1.66 -4.29 -8.25
CA VAL A 264 -2.34 -3.04 -8.64
C VAL A 264 -1.74 -2.44 -9.91
N ARG A 265 -0.39 -2.38 -9.99
CA ARG A 265 0.30 -1.87 -11.19
C ARG A 265 0.07 -2.73 -12.41
N LEU A 266 0.06 -4.05 -12.23
CA LEU A 266 -0.25 -5.00 -13.29
C LEU A 266 -1.67 -4.81 -13.83
N LEU A 267 -2.67 -4.72 -12.95
CA LEU A 267 -4.06 -4.47 -13.35
C LEU A 267 -4.21 -3.13 -14.10
N ASP A 268 -3.53 -2.09 -13.61
CA ASP A 268 -3.52 -0.80 -14.28
C ASP A 268 -2.89 -0.88 -15.69
N ALA A 269 -1.77 -1.60 -15.83
CA ALA A 269 -1.09 -1.79 -17.10
C ALA A 269 -1.95 -2.59 -18.10
N ILE A 270 -2.64 -3.65 -17.65
CA ILE A 270 -3.56 -4.43 -18.48
C ILE A 270 -4.64 -3.53 -19.10
N GLY A 271 -5.23 -2.64 -18.28
CA GLY A 271 -6.23 -1.69 -18.78
C GLY A 271 -5.65 -0.58 -19.66
N GLU A 272 -4.37 -0.21 -19.50
CA GLU A 272 -3.71 0.82 -20.33
C GLU A 272 -3.21 0.30 -21.67
N LEU A 273 -3.07 -1.01 -21.80
CA LEU A 273 -2.57 -1.69 -22.99
C LEU A 273 -3.68 -2.42 -23.75
N ASP A 274 -4.93 -2.19 -23.38
CA ASP A 274 -6.11 -2.74 -24.03
C ASP A 274 -6.08 -4.28 -24.18
N LEU A 275 -5.59 -4.98 -23.12
CA LEU A 275 -5.49 -6.44 -23.12
C LEU A 275 -6.86 -7.08 -22.81
N PHE A 276 -7.76 -7.07 -23.78
CA PHE A 276 -9.15 -7.56 -23.66
C PHE A 276 -9.24 -9.02 -23.22
N GLU A 277 -8.32 -9.86 -23.64
CA GLU A 277 -8.26 -11.28 -23.31
C GLU A 277 -8.13 -11.52 -21.80
N LEU A 278 -7.65 -10.52 -21.05
CA LEU A 278 -7.51 -10.58 -19.60
C LEU A 278 -8.72 -10.03 -18.84
N ALA A 279 -9.78 -9.57 -19.53
CA ALA A 279 -10.99 -9.07 -18.86
C ALA A 279 -11.60 -10.09 -17.86
N PRO A 280 -11.68 -11.41 -18.16
CA PRO A 280 -12.16 -12.39 -17.17
C PRO A 280 -11.31 -12.45 -15.90
N ALA A 281 -9.98 -12.28 -16.00
CA ALA A 281 -9.10 -12.24 -14.86
C ALA A 281 -9.32 -10.97 -14.02
N LEU A 282 -9.54 -9.82 -14.68
CA LEU A 282 -9.90 -8.57 -14.00
C LEU A 282 -11.25 -8.69 -13.27
N VAL A 283 -12.23 -9.37 -13.87
CA VAL A 283 -13.53 -9.65 -13.22
C VAL A 283 -13.34 -10.50 -11.95
N ALA A 284 -12.43 -11.48 -11.96
CA ALA A 284 -12.10 -12.25 -10.77
C ALA A 284 -11.51 -11.37 -9.64
N GLU A 285 -10.73 -10.36 -10.00
CA GLU A 285 -10.15 -9.42 -9.04
C GLU A 285 -11.20 -8.55 -8.33
N LEU A 286 -12.39 -8.33 -8.90
CA LEU A 286 -13.48 -7.62 -8.23
C LEU A 286 -13.99 -8.34 -6.96
N ARG A 287 -13.61 -9.60 -6.76
CA ARG A 287 -14.03 -10.43 -5.61
C ARG A 287 -12.91 -10.63 -4.56
N THR A 288 -11.75 -10.05 -4.78
CA THR A 288 -10.63 -10.17 -3.84
C THR A 288 -10.90 -9.42 -2.53
N PRO A 289 -10.29 -9.83 -1.41
CA PRO A 289 -10.45 -9.13 -0.14
C PRO A 289 -9.94 -7.68 -0.17
N SER A 290 -8.93 -7.37 -0.99
CA SER A 290 -8.31 -6.05 -1.07
C SER A 290 -9.12 -5.07 -1.88
N ALA A 291 -9.64 -4.02 -1.25
CA ALA A 291 -10.33 -2.93 -1.95
C ALA A 291 -9.43 -2.20 -2.96
N SER A 292 -8.13 -2.15 -2.74
CA SER A 292 -7.18 -1.58 -3.70
C SER A 292 -7.15 -2.38 -5.01
N LEU A 293 -7.18 -3.72 -4.92
CA LEU A 293 -7.26 -4.58 -6.11
C LEU A 293 -8.61 -4.47 -6.80
N ARG A 294 -9.73 -4.52 -6.05
CA ARG A 294 -11.07 -4.36 -6.61
C ARG A 294 -11.24 -3.00 -7.32
N PHE A 295 -10.70 -1.93 -6.72
CA PHE A 295 -10.72 -0.59 -7.32
C PHE A 295 -9.93 -0.54 -8.64
N SER A 296 -8.71 -1.09 -8.67
CA SER A 296 -7.88 -1.10 -9.88
C SER A 296 -8.48 -2.01 -10.96
N ALA A 297 -9.07 -3.15 -10.58
CA ALA A 297 -9.79 -4.01 -11.51
C ALA A 297 -10.97 -3.30 -12.16
N ALA A 298 -11.84 -2.66 -11.36
CA ALA A 298 -12.97 -1.91 -11.90
C ALA A 298 -12.52 -0.80 -12.86
N ARG A 299 -11.39 -0.14 -12.55
CA ARG A 299 -10.84 0.92 -13.38
C ARG A 299 -10.22 0.39 -14.68
N ALA A 300 -9.53 -0.75 -14.63
CA ALA A 300 -8.99 -1.41 -15.81
C ALA A 300 -10.12 -1.91 -16.74
N LEU A 301 -11.15 -2.53 -16.18
CA LEU A 301 -12.35 -2.95 -16.94
C LEU A 301 -13.05 -1.77 -17.62
N GLY A 302 -13.11 -0.60 -16.96
CA GLY A 302 -13.67 0.60 -17.56
C GLY A 302 -12.85 1.15 -18.73
N ARG A 303 -11.53 0.88 -18.78
CA ARG A 303 -10.67 1.25 -19.91
C ARG A 303 -10.82 0.28 -21.07
N LEU A 304 -10.87 -1.02 -20.76
CA LEU A 304 -11.17 -2.04 -21.78
C LEU A 304 -12.55 -1.83 -22.39
N ALA A 305 -13.48 -1.26 -21.63
CA ALA A 305 -14.86 -1.01 -22.04
C ALA A 305 -15.54 -2.23 -22.70
N ASP A 306 -15.28 -3.42 -22.14
CA ASP A 306 -15.82 -4.68 -22.61
C ASP A 306 -17.26 -4.88 -22.10
N PRO A 307 -18.29 -4.96 -22.99
CA PRO A 307 -19.67 -5.17 -22.59
C PRO A 307 -19.92 -6.45 -21.78
N GLU A 308 -19.12 -7.50 -21.96
CA GLU A 308 -19.28 -8.76 -21.23
C GLU A 308 -19.02 -8.59 -19.72
N THR A 309 -18.41 -7.48 -19.31
CA THR A 309 -18.09 -7.18 -17.90
C THR A 309 -19.17 -6.39 -17.15
N ILE A 310 -20.24 -5.95 -17.85
CA ILE A 310 -21.32 -5.10 -17.28
C ILE A 310 -21.97 -5.72 -16.05
N GLU A 311 -22.27 -7.03 -16.08
CA GLU A 311 -22.90 -7.70 -14.94
C GLU A 311 -22.03 -7.64 -13.69
N ALA A 312 -20.73 -7.95 -13.83
CA ALA A 312 -19.77 -7.94 -12.72
C ALA A 312 -19.56 -6.52 -12.16
N LEU A 313 -19.45 -5.53 -13.03
CA LEU A 313 -19.33 -4.12 -12.62
C LEU A 313 -20.62 -3.59 -11.97
N THR A 314 -21.80 -4.03 -12.45
CA THR A 314 -23.08 -3.67 -11.82
C THR A 314 -23.19 -4.25 -10.42
N ALA A 315 -22.75 -5.49 -10.20
CA ALA A 315 -22.69 -6.09 -8.88
C ALA A 315 -21.71 -5.33 -7.98
N ALA A 316 -20.51 -5.01 -8.44
CA ALA A 316 -19.53 -4.23 -7.69
C ALA A 316 -20.05 -2.83 -7.31
N ARG A 317 -20.71 -2.12 -8.24
CA ARG A 317 -21.34 -0.82 -7.97
C ARG A 317 -22.40 -0.88 -6.88
N ARG A 318 -23.21 -1.93 -6.87
CA ARG A 318 -24.33 -2.08 -5.93
C ARG A 318 -23.88 -2.57 -4.55
N ASP A 319 -23.00 -3.58 -4.52
CA ASP A 319 -22.80 -4.43 -3.34
C ASP A 319 -21.43 -4.24 -2.66
N ASP A 320 -20.45 -3.56 -3.29
CA ASP A 320 -19.13 -3.39 -2.66
C ASP A 320 -19.23 -2.55 -1.38
N ALA A 321 -18.59 -3.02 -0.32
CA ALA A 321 -18.58 -2.32 0.97
C ALA A 321 -17.85 -0.96 0.90
N VAL A 322 -16.87 -0.81 -0.01
CA VAL A 322 -16.03 0.38 -0.12
C VAL A 322 -16.56 1.34 -1.18
N GLN A 323 -16.82 2.57 -0.78
CA GLN A 323 -17.39 3.60 -1.68
C GLN A 323 -16.52 3.85 -2.91
N ASP A 324 -15.18 3.93 -2.76
CA ASP A 324 -14.26 4.17 -3.88
C ASP A 324 -14.38 3.10 -4.97
N VAL A 325 -14.62 1.82 -4.57
CA VAL A 325 -14.82 0.72 -5.51
C VAL A 325 -16.16 0.86 -6.24
N ARG A 326 -17.23 1.19 -5.51
CA ARG A 326 -18.56 1.45 -6.13
C ARG A 326 -18.48 2.58 -7.15
N GLU A 327 -17.79 3.67 -6.82
CA GLU A 327 -17.59 4.81 -7.73
C GLU A 327 -16.72 4.45 -8.95
N ALA A 328 -15.70 3.60 -8.77
CA ALA A 328 -14.89 3.12 -9.88
C ALA A 328 -15.71 2.24 -10.83
N ALA A 329 -16.54 1.34 -10.30
CA ALA A 329 -17.44 0.51 -11.08
C ALA A 329 -18.50 1.34 -11.83
N ASP A 330 -19.04 2.39 -11.19
CA ASP A 330 -19.99 3.30 -11.86
C ASP A 330 -19.34 4.06 -13.02
N ARG A 331 -18.10 4.54 -12.86
CA ARG A 331 -17.34 5.16 -13.96
C ARG A 331 -17.05 4.17 -15.09
N ALA A 332 -16.71 2.93 -14.75
CA ALA A 332 -16.46 1.89 -15.74
C ALA A 332 -17.71 1.58 -16.58
N LEU A 333 -18.87 1.47 -15.95
CA LEU A 333 -20.14 1.25 -16.64
C LEU A 333 -20.51 2.41 -17.58
N ARG A 334 -20.23 3.66 -17.19
CA ARG A 334 -20.43 4.82 -18.07
C ARG A 334 -19.50 4.78 -19.27
N ALA A 335 -18.21 4.46 -19.07
CA ALA A 335 -17.27 4.35 -20.18
C ALA A 335 -17.69 3.29 -21.21
N ILE A 336 -18.19 2.13 -20.73
CA ILE A 336 -18.73 1.08 -21.63
C ILE A 336 -19.93 1.61 -22.42
N ALA A 337 -20.87 2.29 -21.75
CA ALA A 337 -22.07 2.82 -22.42
C ALA A 337 -21.74 3.90 -23.45
N GLU A 338 -20.80 4.80 -23.14
CA GLU A 338 -20.30 5.84 -24.04
C GLU A 338 -19.67 5.22 -25.30
N GLN A 339 -18.82 4.20 -25.13
CA GLN A 339 -18.18 3.53 -26.26
C GLN A 339 -19.16 2.72 -27.13
N GLU A 340 -20.15 2.11 -26.52
CA GLU A 340 -21.23 1.41 -27.29
C GLU A 340 -22.05 2.41 -28.12
N GLN A 341 -22.37 3.56 -27.54
CA GLN A 341 -23.09 4.62 -28.24
C GLN A 341 -22.27 5.21 -29.40
N GLU A 342 -20.98 5.40 -29.22
CA GLU A 342 -20.08 5.84 -30.30
C GLU A 342 -20.01 4.83 -31.44
N ARG A 343 -19.93 3.52 -31.12
CA ARG A 343 -19.95 2.46 -32.13
C ARG A 343 -21.25 2.46 -32.94
N GLN A 344 -22.40 2.56 -32.27
CA GLN A 344 -23.70 2.61 -32.94
C GLN A 344 -23.83 3.81 -33.87
N THR A 345 -23.33 4.99 -33.41
CA THR A 345 -23.36 6.20 -34.21
C THR A 345 -22.44 6.10 -35.44
N GLN A 346 -21.31 5.41 -35.33
CA GLN A 346 -20.39 5.17 -36.45
C GLN A 346 -20.95 4.17 -37.47
N GLU A 347 -21.68 3.15 -37.01
CA GLU A 347 -22.34 2.15 -37.88
C GLU A 347 -23.55 2.73 -38.62
N GLU A 348 -24.26 3.72 -38.03
CA GLU A 348 -25.39 4.39 -38.61
C GLU A 348 -24.99 5.55 -39.55
N ALA A 349 -23.74 5.99 -39.57
CA ALA A 349 -23.27 7.02 -40.46
C ALA A 349 -23.33 6.50 -41.91
N PRO A 350 -24.10 7.15 -42.83
CA PRO A 350 -24.22 6.69 -44.22
C PRO A 350 -22.83 6.76 -44.86
N GLY A 351 -22.41 5.61 -45.42
CA GLY A 351 -21.18 5.54 -46.20
C GLY A 351 -21.22 6.63 -47.26
N ASP A 352 -20.22 7.48 -47.27
CA ASP A 352 -19.99 8.47 -48.34
C ASP A 352 -19.69 7.72 -49.62
N ASP A 353 -20.77 7.34 -50.31
CA ASP A 353 -20.73 6.81 -51.67
C ASP A 353 -20.20 7.93 -52.59
N GLY A 354 -18.89 8.12 -52.57
CA GLY A 354 -18.16 8.95 -53.51
C GLY A 354 -18.33 8.48 -54.95
N GLY A 355 -19.56 8.56 -55.47
CA GLY A 355 -19.86 8.43 -56.86
C GLY A 355 -19.34 9.61 -57.65
N GLY A 356 -18.02 9.64 -57.87
CA GLY A 356 -17.42 10.55 -58.85
C GLY A 356 -17.84 10.14 -60.28
N ALA A 357 -18.88 10.76 -60.81
CA ALA A 357 -19.13 10.73 -62.23
C ALA A 357 -17.98 11.40 -62.97
N VAL A 358 -17.30 10.63 -63.76
CA VAL A 358 -16.37 11.16 -64.81
C VAL A 358 -17.20 11.49 -66.01
N GLU A 359 -17.24 12.73 -66.40
CA GLU A 359 -17.43 13.19 -67.80
C GLU A 359 -16.18 13.89 -68.26
#